data_73f5cae27b4cafc5c39f22f8fddeba22
#
_entry.id   73f5cae27b4cafc5c39f22f8fddeba22
#
_cell.length_a   1.000
_cell.length_b   1.000
_cell.length_c   1.000
_cell.angle_alpha   90.00
_cell.angle_beta   90.00
_cell.angle_gamma   90.00
#
_symmetry.space_group_name_H-M   'P 1'
#
loop_
_entity.id
_entity.type
_entity.pdbx_description
1 polymer ?
#
loop_
_entity_poly.entity_id
_entity_poly.type
_entity_poly.pdbx_seq_one_letter_code
_entity_poly.pdbx_strand_id
1 'polypeptide(L)'
;MNLWNGGEFYGTPEYNSLVLLERYFEKYPEDADKVVLSIKGAVGAAGYHPDGSPEGIRASVDNCLKLLKGRKKIDIFECARRDPNVTMEVTFGVLDKEYVQTGKIGGIGLSEVKASTIHEAAKITKIAAVEVELSL
;
A
#
# COMPACT_ATOMS: atom_id res chain seq x y z
N MET A 1 4.77 -16.20 -11.62
CA MET A 1 3.94 -15.08 -11.12
C MET A 1 4.86 -14.03 -10.56
N ASN A 2 4.70 -12.78 -10.97
CA ASN A 2 5.62 -11.69 -10.64
C ASN A 2 4.93 -10.64 -9.74
N LEU A 3 4.02 -11.07 -8.87
CA LEU A 3 3.41 -10.23 -7.84
C LEU A 3 4.22 -10.39 -6.54
N TRP A 4 4.82 -9.31 -6.08
CA TRP A 4 5.56 -9.25 -4.83
C TRP A 4 4.82 -8.38 -3.82
N ASN A 5 4.81 -8.83 -2.59
CA ASN A 5 4.17 -8.17 -1.48
C ASN A 5 5.22 -7.66 -0.48
N GLY A 6 4.98 -6.51 0.08
CA GLY A 6 5.78 -5.91 1.15
C GLY A 6 4.92 -5.03 2.05
N GLY A 7 5.53 -4.51 3.10
CA GLY A 7 4.86 -3.61 4.02
C GLY A 7 5.81 -2.60 4.62
N GLU A 8 5.33 -1.40 4.83
CA GLU A 8 6.07 -0.30 5.45
C GLU A 8 6.60 -0.69 6.84
N PHE A 9 5.84 -1.52 7.55
CA PHE A 9 6.11 -1.97 8.92
C PHE A 9 6.66 -3.41 9.01
N TYR A 10 7.03 -4.03 7.88
CA TYR A 10 7.63 -5.37 7.87
C TYR A 10 9.14 -5.27 8.10
N GLY A 11 9.55 -5.38 9.34
CA GLY A 11 10.93 -5.24 9.80
C GLY A 11 11.15 -4.00 10.66
N THR A 12 12.40 -3.59 10.82
CA THR A 12 12.75 -2.35 11.53
C THR A 12 12.76 -1.16 10.56
N PRO A 13 12.72 0.08 11.05
CA PRO A 13 12.81 1.25 10.17
C PRO A 13 14.02 1.22 9.21
N GLU A 14 15.14 0.69 9.67
CA GLU A 14 16.40 0.61 8.90
C GLU A 14 16.45 -0.61 7.96
N TYR A 15 15.67 -1.66 8.24
CA TYR A 15 15.70 -2.95 7.54
C TYR A 15 14.29 -3.50 7.29
N ASN A 16 13.38 -2.65 6.81
CA ASN A 16 12.05 -3.09 6.40
C ASN A 16 12.04 -3.62 4.95
N SER A 17 10.92 -4.20 4.55
CA SER A 17 10.79 -4.76 3.21
C SER A 17 10.98 -3.75 2.08
N LEU A 18 10.67 -2.46 2.28
CA LEU A 18 10.88 -1.41 1.26
C LEU A 18 12.38 -1.12 1.05
N VAL A 19 13.16 -1.10 2.13
CA VAL A 19 14.62 -0.96 2.04
C VAL A 19 15.24 -2.16 1.33
N LEU A 20 14.74 -3.38 1.59
CA LEU A 20 15.17 -4.58 0.88
C LEU A 20 14.83 -4.52 -0.61
N LEU A 21 13.61 -4.12 -0.94
CA LEU A 21 13.14 -3.97 -2.32
C LEU A 21 13.93 -2.89 -3.07
N GLU A 22 14.19 -1.74 -2.43
CA GLU A 22 15.01 -0.68 -3.01
C GLU A 22 16.40 -1.20 -3.40
N ARG A 23 17.10 -1.90 -2.49
CA ARG A 23 18.42 -2.50 -2.76
C ARG A 23 18.36 -3.57 -3.86
N TYR A 24 17.27 -4.35 -3.91
CA TYR A 24 17.08 -5.33 -4.98
C TYR A 24 16.98 -4.65 -6.34
N PHE A 25 16.10 -3.65 -6.48
CA PHE A 25 15.92 -2.95 -7.75
C PHE A 25 17.07 -2.00 -8.10
N GLU A 26 17.87 -1.59 -7.12
CA GLU A 26 19.15 -0.92 -7.40
C GLU A 26 20.11 -1.88 -8.10
N LYS A 27 20.17 -3.13 -7.65
CA LYS A 27 21.07 -4.15 -8.21
C LYS A 27 20.56 -4.75 -9.51
N TYR A 28 19.23 -4.87 -9.66
CA TYR A 28 18.55 -5.52 -10.79
C TYR A 28 17.46 -4.59 -11.36
N PRO A 29 17.86 -3.45 -11.95
CA PRO A 29 16.87 -2.47 -12.46
C PRO A 29 16.01 -3.03 -13.60
N GLU A 30 16.51 -4.01 -14.36
CA GLU A 30 15.79 -4.67 -15.44
C GLU A 30 14.60 -5.52 -14.99
N ASP A 31 14.47 -5.78 -13.69
CA ASP A 31 13.35 -6.52 -13.12
C ASP A 31 12.21 -5.60 -12.66
N ALA A 32 12.43 -4.29 -12.60
CA ALA A 32 11.44 -3.33 -12.11
C ALA A 32 10.12 -3.38 -12.91
N ASP A 33 10.20 -3.53 -14.23
CA ASP A 33 9.03 -3.61 -15.11
C ASP A 33 8.42 -5.01 -15.19
N LYS A 34 9.11 -6.02 -14.67
CA LYS A 34 8.63 -7.41 -14.67
C LYS A 34 7.83 -7.78 -13.42
N VAL A 35 7.87 -6.93 -12.39
CA VAL A 35 7.26 -7.18 -11.09
C VAL A 35 6.10 -6.23 -10.86
N VAL A 36 4.95 -6.77 -10.46
CA VAL A 36 3.85 -6.02 -9.85
C VAL A 36 4.12 -5.95 -8.35
N LEU A 37 4.30 -4.74 -7.82
CA LEU A 37 4.64 -4.52 -6.41
C LEU A 37 3.42 -4.05 -5.63
N SER A 38 3.00 -4.84 -4.64
CA SER A 38 1.96 -4.51 -3.67
C SER A 38 2.59 -4.15 -2.32
N ILE A 39 2.24 -2.99 -1.77
CA ILE A 39 2.79 -2.48 -0.51
C ILE A 39 1.68 -2.18 0.47
N LYS A 40 1.78 -2.75 1.66
CA LYS A 40 0.92 -2.46 2.81
C LYS A 40 1.46 -1.28 3.62
N GLY A 41 0.58 -0.36 3.95
CA GLY A 41 0.87 0.80 4.78
C GLY A 41 -0.36 1.28 5.53
N ALA A 42 -0.43 2.58 5.79
CA ALA A 42 -1.49 3.24 6.55
C ALA A 42 -1.61 2.71 7.99
N VAL A 43 -0.45 2.54 8.63
CA VAL A 43 -0.33 2.16 10.04
C VAL A 43 0.40 3.28 10.78
N GLY A 44 -0.22 3.78 11.83
CA GLY A 44 0.32 4.89 12.62
C GLY A 44 1.65 4.55 13.31
N ALA A 45 2.48 5.56 13.52
CA ALA A 45 3.82 5.43 14.08
C ALA A 45 3.89 4.84 15.51
N ALA A 46 2.78 4.89 16.25
CA ALA A 46 2.69 4.40 17.63
C ALA A 46 2.37 2.90 17.76
N GLY A 47 2.52 2.14 16.67
CA GLY A 47 2.39 0.69 16.64
C GLY A 47 1.05 0.19 16.13
N TYR A 48 1.07 -0.53 15.03
CA TYR A 48 0.05 -1.40 14.41
C TYR A 48 -1.43 -0.95 14.43
N HIS A 49 -1.71 0.32 14.77
CA HIS A 49 -3.05 0.88 14.66
C HIS A 49 -3.26 1.44 13.26
N PRO A 50 -4.37 1.10 12.59
CA PRO A 50 -4.68 1.68 11.30
C PRO A 50 -4.85 3.21 11.42
N ASP A 51 -4.32 3.93 10.45
CA ASP A 51 -4.50 5.37 10.32
C ASP A 51 -4.98 5.69 8.91
N GLY A 52 -6.30 5.73 8.75
CA GLY A 52 -6.98 6.04 7.49
C GLY A 52 -7.22 7.54 7.28
N SER A 53 -6.73 8.40 8.20
CA SER A 53 -6.84 9.85 8.06
C SER A 53 -6.10 10.37 6.83
N PRO A 54 -6.48 11.52 6.28
CA PRO A 54 -5.74 12.13 5.17
C PRO A 54 -4.25 12.32 5.46
N GLU A 55 -3.91 12.70 6.67
CA GLU A 55 -2.54 12.92 7.14
C GLU A 55 -1.77 11.59 7.24
N GLY A 56 -2.41 10.55 7.83
CA GLY A 56 -1.83 9.22 7.96
C GLY A 56 -1.57 8.57 6.60
N ILE A 57 -2.52 8.68 5.67
CA ILE A 57 -2.37 8.17 4.30
C ILE A 57 -1.20 8.87 3.60
N ARG A 58 -1.12 10.21 3.65
CA ARG A 58 -0.02 10.95 3.02
C ARG A 58 1.32 10.56 3.63
N ALA A 59 1.41 10.53 4.96
CA ALA A 59 2.64 10.17 5.66
C ALA A 59 3.13 8.78 5.25
N SER A 60 2.23 7.79 5.19
CA SER A 60 2.56 6.41 4.84
C SER A 60 2.97 6.27 3.37
N VAL A 61 2.16 6.77 2.42
CA VAL A 61 2.47 6.64 0.98
C VAL A 61 3.74 7.39 0.63
N ASP A 62 3.92 8.62 1.11
CA ASP A 62 5.11 9.43 0.83
C ASP A 62 6.37 8.80 1.42
N ASN A 63 6.27 8.18 2.62
CA ASN A 63 7.38 7.43 3.19
C ASN A 63 7.73 6.20 2.35
N CYS A 64 6.74 5.43 1.91
CA CYS A 64 6.97 4.28 1.03
C CYS A 64 7.66 4.68 -0.28
N LEU A 65 7.19 5.75 -0.93
CA LEU A 65 7.80 6.29 -2.15
C LEU A 65 9.24 6.78 -1.91
N LYS A 66 9.47 7.45 -0.78
CA LYS A 66 10.82 7.91 -0.37
C LYS A 66 11.78 6.75 -0.16
N LEU A 67 11.35 5.67 0.50
CA LEU A 67 12.18 4.50 0.75
C LEU A 67 12.54 3.75 -0.52
N LEU A 68 11.65 3.67 -1.50
CA LEU A 68 11.92 3.06 -2.81
C LEU A 68 12.80 3.92 -3.72
N LYS A 69 13.01 5.21 -3.40
CA LYS A 69 13.89 6.14 -4.15
C LYS A 69 13.65 6.17 -5.67
N GLY A 70 12.44 5.90 -6.11
CA GLY A 70 12.10 5.84 -7.53
C GLY A 70 12.63 4.62 -8.29
N ARG A 71 13.26 3.65 -7.62
CA ARG A 71 13.78 2.41 -8.23
C ARG A 71 12.67 1.51 -8.76
N LYS A 72 11.53 1.51 -8.09
CA LYS A 72 10.33 0.75 -8.45
C LYS A 72 9.08 1.55 -8.09
N LYS A 73 8.11 1.59 -9.00
CA LYS A 73 6.78 2.12 -8.75
C LYS A 73 6.00 1.18 -7.82
N ILE A 74 5.22 1.73 -6.91
CA ILE A 74 4.20 0.96 -6.19
C ILE A 74 3.03 0.76 -7.15
N ASP A 75 2.79 -0.49 -7.55
CA ASP A 75 1.69 -0.82 -8.45
C ASP A 75 0.36 -0.88 -7.70
N ILE A 76 0.39 -1.40 -6.46
CA ILE A 76 -0.79 -1.49 -5.58
C ILE A 76 -0.39 -1.01 -4.19
N PHE A 77 -1.13 -0.05 -3.63
CA PHE A 77 -1.00 0.34 -2.24
C PHE A 77 -2.20 -0.17 -1.45
N GLU A 78 -1.96 -0.85 -0.33
CA GLU A 78 -2.97 -1.45 0.52
C GLU A 78 -2.98 -0.80 1.90
N CYS A 79 -4.15 -0.33 2.36
CA CYS A 79 -4.31 -0.08 3.78
C CYS A 79 -4.25 -1.43 4.52
N ALA A 80 -3.26 -1.61 5.41
CA ALA A 80 -3.02 -2.88 6.10
C ALA A 80 -4.24 -3.35 6.91
N ARG A 81 -4.99 -2.40 7.45
CA ARG A 81 -6.29 -2.62 8.11
C ARG A 81 -7.20 -1.42 7.85
N ARG A 82 -8.51 -1.66 7.87
CA ARG A 82 -9.49 -0.58 7.87
C ARG A 82 -9.43 0.19 9.17
N ASP A 83 -9.35 1.53 9.09
CA ASP A 83 -9.52 2.40 10.26
C ASP A 83 -11.02 2.54 10.56
N PRO A 84 -11.49 2.11 11.76
CA PRO A 84 -12.89 2.22 12.12
C PRO A 84 -13.33 3.66 12.40
N ASN A 85 -12.40 4.57 12.64
CA ASN A 85 -12.66 5.96 13.01
C ASN A 85 -12.72 6.90 11.79
N VAL A 86 -12.32 6.42 10.62
CA VAL A 86 -12.32 7.19 9.36
C VAL A 86 -13.18 6.48 8.33
N THR A 87 -14.00 7.24 7.60
CA THR A 87 -14.82 6.66 6.54
C THR A 87 -13.96 6.25 5.34
N MET A 88 -14.40 5.22 4.62
CA MET A 88 -13.69 4.74 3.45
C MET A 88 -13.63 5.79 2.33
N GLU A 89 -14.65 6.62 2.21
CA GLU A 89 -14.70 7.73 1.25
C GLU A 89 -13.56 8.72 1.48
N VAL A 90 -13.22 9.00 2.73
CA VAL A 90 -12.11 9.88 3.10
C VAL A 90 -10.79 9.21 2.75
N THR A 91 -10.56 8.01 3.25
CA THR A 91 -9.31 7.27 3.04
C THR A 91 -9.04 7.02 1.55
N PHE A 92 -10.01 6.45 0.83
CA PHE A 92 -9.83 6.14 -0.59
C PHE A 92 -9.90 7.38 -1.48
N GLY A 93 -10.60 8.43 -1.05
CA GLY A 93 -10.62 9.71 -1.74
C GLY A 93 -9.23 10.35 -1.81
N VAL A 94 -8.44 10.28 -0.73
CA VAL A 94 -7.05 10.75 -0.71
C VAL A 94 -6.17 9.86 -1.60
N LEU A 95 -6.23 8.54 -1.42
CA LEU A 95 -5.45 7.60 -2.23
C LEU A 95 -5.72 7.77 -3.73
N ASP A 96 -6.99 7.86 -4.12
CA ASP A 96 -7.36 8.01 -5.52
C ASP A 96 -6.89 9.35 -6.10
N LYS A 97 -7.30 10.47 -5.48
CA LYS A 97 -7.05 11.81 -6.04
C LYS A 97 -5.59 12.23 -6.03
N GLU A 98 -4.89 11.93 -4.93
CA GLU A 98 -3.54 12.47 -4.73
C GLU A 98 -2.43 11.51 -5.20
N TYR A 99 -2.74 10.20 -5.36
CA TYR A 99 -1.74 9.21 -5.69
C TYR A 99 -2.04 8.38 -6.94
N VAL A 100 -3.27 7.88 -7.12
CA VAL A 100 -3.61 7.10 -8.32
C VAL A 100 -3.74 8.02 -9.53
N GLN A 101 -4.57 9.07 -9.45
CA GLN A 101 -4.81 9.99 -10.57
C GLN A 101 -3.55 10.77 -10.96
N THR A 102 -2.63 10.99 -10.02
CA THR A 102 -1.33 11.63 -10.28
C THR A 102 -0.27 10.65 -10.79
N GLY A 103 -0.57 9.36 -10.82
CA GLY A 103 0.34 8.32 -11.30
C GLY A 103 1.45 7.91 -10.32
N LYS A 104 1.45 8.43 -9.09
CA LYS A 104 2.43 8.07 -8.04
C LYS A 104 2.32 6.61 -7.62
N ILE A 105 1.09 6.07 -7.55
CA ILE A 105 0.82 4.64 -7.37
C ILE A 105 -0.05 4.14 -8.52
N GLY A 106 -0.10 2.81 -8.72
CA GLY A 106 -0.86 2.22 -9.83
C GLY A 106 -2.34 1.98 -9.49
N GLY A 107 -2.64 1.64 -8.25
CA GLY A 107 -4.00 1.33 -7.80
C GLY A 107 -4.09 1.09 -6.31
N ILE A 108 -5.30 0.81 -5.84
CA ILE A 108 -5.62 0.62 -4.43
C ILE A 108 -5.95 -0.86 -4.20
N GLY A 109 -5.36 -1.44 -3.15
CA GLY A 109 -5.70 -2.76 -2.64
C GLY A 109 -6.34 -2.69 -1.26
N LEU A 110 -6.89 -3.83 -0.83
CA LEU A 110 -7.47 -4.03 0.49
C LEU A 110 -6.78 -5.22 1.17
N SER A 111 -6.66 -5.17 2.49
CA SER A 111 -6.06 -6.24 3.28
C SER A 111 -6.97 -6.63 4.44
N GLU A 112 -7.20 -7.94 4.62
CA GLU A 112 -7.91 -8.53 5.76
C GLU A 112 -9.30 -7.92 6.00
N VAL A 113 -10.10 -7.84 4.96
CA VAL A 113 -11.45 -7.26 5.00
C VAL A 113 -12.53 -8.28 4.65
N LYS A 114 -13.74 -8.04 5.12
CA LYS A 114 -14.92 -8.84 4.78
C LYS A 114 -15.39 -8.55 3.35
N ALA A 115 -16.10 -9.50 2.74
CA ALA A 115 -16.70 -9.32 1.41
C ALA A 115 -17.61 -8.07 1.33
N SER A 116 -18.38 -7.78 2.40
CA SER A 116 -19.20 -6.56 2.45
C SER A 116 -18.36 -5.29 2.32
N THR A 117 -17.18 -5.24 2.97
CA THR A 117 -16.26 -4.10 2.87
C THR A 117 -15.70 -3.94 1.46
N ILE A 118 -15.42 -5.06 0.77
CA ILE A 118 -14.98 -5.02 -0.64
C ILE A 118 -16.07 -4.39 -1.51
N HIS A 119 -17.32 -4.81 -1.33
CA HIS A 119 -18.45 -4.25 -2.08
C HIS A 119 -18.69 -2.76 -1.80
N GLU A 120 -18.50 -2.33 -0.56
CA GLU A 120 -18.59 -0.90 -0.20
C GLU A 120 -17.46 -0.10 -0.83
N ALA A 121 -16.21 -0.56 -0.69
CA ALA A 121 -15.04 0.08 -1.26
C ALA A 121 -15.11 0.21 -2.79
N ALA A 122 -15.61 -0.83 -3.46
CA ALA A 122 -15.77 -0.86 -4.92
C ALA A 122 -16.80 0.14 -5.47
N LYS A 123 -17.68 0.68 -4.61
CA LYS A 123 -18.58 1.78 -4.99
C LYS A 123 -17.90 3.15 -4.95
N ILE A 124 -16.80 3.25 -4.21
CA ILE A 124 -16.06 4.51 -3.99
C ILE A 124 -14.94 4.64 -5.03
N THR A 125 -14.18 3.57 -5.23
CA THR A 125 -13.02 3.56 -6.13
C THR A 125 -12.79 2.16 -6.70
N LYS A 126 -11.96 2.08 -7.77
CA LYS A 126 -11.56 0.79 -8.33
C LYS A 126 -10.58 0.09 -7.39
N ILE A 127 -10.94 -1.10 -6.94
CA ILE A 127 -10.07 -1.98 -6.15
C ILE A 127 -9.29 -2.91 -7.09
N ALA A 128 -7.96 -2.85 -7.02
CA ALA A 128 -7.06 -3.61 -7.88
C ALA A 128 -6.82 -5.03 -7.36
N ALA A 129 -6.73 -5.20 -6.03
CA ALA A 129 -6.48 -6.49 -5.39
C ALA A 129 -7.06 -6.51 -3.97
N VAL A 130 -7.25 -7.70 -3.45
CA VAL A 130 -7.59 -7.95 -2.04
C VAL A 130 -6.71 -9.08 -1.53
N GLU A 131 -6.04 -8.86 -0.41
CA GLU A 131 -5.22 -9.86 0.24
C GLU A 131 -5.85 -10.27 1.56
N VAL A 132 -6.06 -11.58 1.73
CA VAL A 132 -6.62 -12.18 2.94
C VAL A 132 -5.84 -13.43 3.30
N GLU A 133 -5.72 -13.71 4.59
CA GLU A 133 -5.14 -14.96 5.06
C GLU A 133 -6.03 -16.13 4.63
N LEU A 134 -5.40 -17.13 4.04
CA LEU A 134 -6.01 -18.43 3.77
C LEU A 134 -5.25 -19.48 4.56
N SER A 135 -5.88 -20.04 5.57
CA SER A 135 -5.34 -21.19 6.32
C SER A 135 -6.20 -22.43 6.12
N LEU A 136 -5.54 -23.59 6.14
CA LEU A 136 -6.14 -24.93 6.02
C LEU A 136 -6.36 -25.54 7.40
#